data_ddb551dcf1aad6fd47a12a2b3e60f5fd
#
_entry.id   ddb551dcf1aad6fd47a12a2b3e60f5fd
#
_cell.length_a   1.000
_cell.length_b   1.000
_cell.length_c   1.000
_cell.angle_alpha   90.00
_cell.angle_beta   90.00
_cell.angle_gamma   90.00
#
_symmetry.space_group_name_H-M   'P 1'
#
loop_
_entity.id
_entity.type
_entity.pdbx_description
1 polymer ?
#
loop_
_entity_poly.entity_id
_entity_poly.type
_entity_poly.pdbx_seq_one_letter_code
_entity_poly.pdbx_strand_id
1 'polypeptide(L)'
;MKLKDQIAVVTGGSRGIGYAAVRAFLKEGAEVVLCASRSETAERAVSQLKAELPEARVWGIWPSLEDPEQVRTAFDRIGAEHGRIDILVNNAGVSESTPFGAYTGELFDRVMDLNVKGMFHCARGAVPWMERQGRGVILNTSSMVSFYGQPAGVAYPVSKFAVNGFTLSLARELAPKGIRVNAVAPGIIETDMLRAVPREVLAPLEAQIPLGRVGQPGEVAEAFVFLASEQASYITGVVLRVDGLARA
;
A
#
# COMPACT_ATOMS: atom_id res chain seq x y z
N MET A 1 -17.47 8.28 -10.96
CA MET A 1 -16.03 7.99 -11.00
C MET A 1 -15.31 9.01 -10.14
N LYS A 2 -14.79 8.56 -9.00
CA LYS A 2 -14.18 9.42 -7.97
C LYS A 2 -12.74 9.83 -8.29
N LEU A 3 -12.06 9.07 -9.17
CA LEU A 3 -10.64 9.22 -9.51
C LEU A 3 -10.42 9.43 -11.01
N LYS A 4 -11.45 9.95 -11.69
CA LYS A 4 -11.40 10.14 -13.14
C LYS A 4 -10.18 10.95 -13.56
N ASP A 5 -9.45 10.43 -14.58
CA ASP A 5 -8.26 11.05 -15.20
C ASP A 5 -7.09 11.33 -14.23
N GLN A 6 -7.06 10.67 -13.06
CA GLN A 6 -5.93 10.71 -12.13
C GLN A 6 -4.93 9.60 -12.44
N ILE A 7 -3.64 9.91 -12.29
CA ILE A 7 -2.54 8.95 -12.44
C ILE A 7 -2.18 8.42 -11.05
N ALA A 8 -2.37 7.11 -10.85
CA ALA A 8 -2.05 6.44 -9.60
C ALA A 8 -0.90 5.44 -9.75
N VAL A 9 0.05 5.48 -8.83
CA VAL A 9 1.11 4.47 -8.71
C VAL A 9 0.81 3.60 -7.49
N VAL A 10 0.73 2.27 -7.68
CA VAL A 10 0.42 1.31 -6.61
C VAL A 10 1.55 0.31 -6.47
N THR A 11 2.33 0.38 -5.40
CA THR A 11 3.38 -0.60 -5.13
C THR A 11 2.81 -1.90 -4.56
N GLY A 12 3.39 -3.05 -4.94
CA GLY A 12 2.83 -4.35 -4.58
C GLY A 12 1.46 -4.61 -5.22
N GLY A 13 1.20 -4.01 -6.40
CA GLY A 13 -0.09 -4.02 -7.09
C GLY A 13 -0.46 -5.32 -7.79
N SER A 14 0.39 -6.36 -7.76
CA SER A 14 0.19 -7.58 -8.55
C SER A 14 -0.64 -8.67 -7.87
N ARG A 15 -0.95 -8.54 -6.57
CA ARG A 15 -1.75 -9.49 -5.78
C ARG A 15 -2.36 -8.86 -4.52
N GLY A 16 -3.27 -9.59 -3.86
CA GLY A 16 -3.82 -9.25 -2.56
C GLY A 16 -4.46 -7.86 -2.49
N ILE A 17 -4.17 -7.11 -1.43
CA ILE A 17 -4.70 -5.76 -1.19
C ILE A 17 -4.30 -4.79 -2.31
N GLY A 18 -3.03 -4.85 -2.76
CA GLY A 18 -2.53 -3.99 -3.82
C GLY A 18 -3.27 -4.19 -5.15
N TYR A 19 -3.50 -5.45 -5.54
CA TYR A 19 -4.28 -5.77 -6.75
C TYR A 19 -5.73 -5.27 -6.63
N ALA A 20 -6.35 -5.47 -5.47
CA ALA A 20 -7.70 -4.98 -5.22
C ALA A 20 -7.77 -3.44 -5.28
N ALA A 21 -6.74 -2.74 -4.77
CA ALA A 21 -6.64 -1.28 -4.87
C ALA A 21 -6.48 -0.83 -6.34
N VAL A 22 -5.61 -1.46 -7.12
CA VAL A 22 -5.47 -1.20 -8.57
C VAL A 22 -6.81 -1.36 -9.27
N ARG A 23 -7.49 -2.49 -9.05
CA ARG A 23 -8.79 -2.79 -9.64
C ARG A 23 -9.86 -1.76 -9.27
N ALA A 24 -9.92 -1.35 -8.00
CA ALA A 24 -10.88 -0.35 -7.53
C ALA A 24 -10.59 1.04 -8.13
N PHE A 25 -9.33 1.44 -8.22
CA PHE A 25 -8.93 2.71 -8.83
C PHE A 25 -9.28 2.77 -10.32
N LEU A 26 -9.03 1.70 -11.07
CA LEU A 26 -9.44 1.58 -12.48
C LEU A 26 -10.95 1.72 -12.65
N LYS A 27 -11.76 1.08 -11.80
CA LYS A 27 -13.22 1.21 -11.81
C LYS A 27 -13.71 2.63 -11.53
N GLU A 28 -12.93 3.39 -10.75
CA GLU A 28 -13.20 4.80 -10.46
C GLU A 28 -12.56 5.77 -11.47
N GLY A 29 -12.05 5.25 -12.59
CA GLY A 29 -11.60 6.04 -13.74
C GLY A 29 -10.17 6.54 -13.66
N ALA A 30 -9.36 6.05 -12.74
CA ALA A 30 -7.94 6.35 -12.71
C ALA A 30 -7.18 5.59 -13.80
N GLU A 31 -6.04 6.13 -14.20
CA GLU A 31 -4.97 5.41 -14.88
C GLU A 31 -4.03 4.87 -13.82
N VAL A 32 -3.59 3.61 -13.91
CA VAL A 32 -2.82 2.99 -12.85
C VAL A 32 -1.52 2.38 -13.36
N VAL A 33 -0.42 2.78 -12.75
CA VAL A 33 0.87 2.09 -12.88
C VAL A 33 1.04 1.17 -11.67
N LEU A 34 0.90 -0.14 -11.87
CA LEU A 34 1.16 -1.10 -10.82
C LEU A 34 2.64 -1.48 -10.77
N CYS A 35 3.20 -1.51 -9.57
CA CYS A 35 4.57 -1.94 -9.34
C CYS A 35 4.57 -3.33 -8.70
N ALA A 36 5.30 -4.27 -9.30
CA ALA A 36 5.51 -5.63 -8.81
C ALA A 36 7.00 -5.89 -8.55
N SER A 37 7.33 -7.04 -7.97
CA SER A 37 8.73 -7.42 -7.70
C SER A 37 9.45 -8.01 -8.94
N ARG A 38 8.68 -8.42 -9.97
CA ARG A 38 9.21 -9.06 -11.21
C ARG A 38 8.31 -8.76 -12.39
N SER A 39 8.89 -8.76 -13.60
CA SER A 39 8.18 -8.55 -14.87
C SER A 39 7.00 -9.51 -15.03
N GLU A 40 7.22 -10.82 -14.83
CA GLU A 40 6.20 -11.83 -15.06
C GLU A 40 4.95 -11.63 -14.16
N THR A 41 5.17 -11.16 -12.92
CA THR A 41 4.05 -10.88 -12.00
C THR A 41 3.33 -9.59 -12.35
N ALA A 42 4.05 -8.58 -12.86
CA ALA A 42 3.45 -7.35 -13.35
C ALA A 42 2.60 -7.60 -14.61
N GLU A 43 3.18 -8.26 -15.62
CA GLU A 43 2.52 -8.56 -16.89
C GLU A 43 1.28 -9.42 -16.71
N ARG A 44 1.36 -10.47 -15.85
CA ARG A 44 0.20 -11.30 -15.53
C ARG A 44 -0.92 -10.48 -14.89
N ALA A 45 -0.61 -9.63 -13.91
CA ALA A 45 -1.60 -8.79 -13.25
C ALA A 45 -2.25 -7.80 -14.22
N VAL A 46 -1.46 -7.15 -15.09
CA VAL A 46 -1.96 -6.26 -16.15
C VAL A 46 -2.90 -7.01 -17.09
N SER A 47 -2.51 -8.21 -17.54
CA SER A 47 -3.33 -9.04 -18.44
C SER A 47 -4.66 -9.42 -17.80
N GLN A 48 -4.66 -9.83 -16.53
CA GLN A 48 -5.88 -10.14 -15.77
C GLN A 48 -6.80 -8.93 -15.64
N LEU A 49 -6.24 -7.76 -15.28
CA LEU A 49 -7.02 -6.53 -15.15
C LEU A 49 -7.64 -6.09 -16.48
N LYS A 50 -6.92 -6.19 -17.58
CA LYS A 50 -7.43 -5.88 -18.93
C LYS A 50 -8.49 -6.89 -19.38
N ALA A 51 -8.40 -8.15 -18.98
CA ALA A 51 -9.44 -9.14 -19.27
C ALA A 51 -10.74 -8.85 -18.47
N GLU A 52 -10.63 -8.38 -17.22
CA GLU A 52 -11.80 -8.00 -16.40
C GLU A 52 -12.37 -6.64 -16.80
N LEU A 53 -11.53 -5.70 -17.18
CA LEU A 53 -11.85 -4.30 -17.50
C LEU A 53 -11.18 -3.94 -18.82
N PRO A 54 -11.78 -4.23 -19.99
CA PRO A 54 -11.13 -4.04 -21.28
C PRO A 54 -10.65 -2.60 -21.57
N GLU A 55 -11.34 -1.61 -21.02
CA GLU A 55 -11.00 -0.18 -21.18
C GLU A 55 -9.99 0.30 -20.13
N ALA A 56 -9.45 -0.60 -19.29
CA ALA A 56 -8.56 -0.20 -18.21
C ALA A 56 -7.24 0.35 -18.75
N ARG A 57 -6.88 1.55 -18.30
CA ARG A 57 -5.59 2.18 -18.53
C ARG A 57 -4.63 1.75 -17.43
N VAL A 58 -3.94 0.61 -17.64
CA VAL A 58 -3.06 -0.01 -16.66
C VAL A 58 -1.75 -0.47 -17.27
N TRP A 59 -0.65 -0.20 -16.58
CA TRP A 59 0.73 -0.57 -16.94
C TRP A 59 1.43 -1.23 -15.76
N GLY A 60 2.43 -2.06 -16.05
CA GLY A 60 3.24 -2.74 -15.05
C GLY A 60 4.68 -2.27 -15.07
N ILE A 61 5.27 -2.07 -13.90
CA ILE A 61 6.70 -1.81 -13.69
C ILE A 61 7.23 -2.71 -12.57
N TRP A 62 8.59 -2.86 -12.50
CA TRP A 62 9.21 -3.75 -11.50
C TRP A 62 10.58 -3.27 -10.99
N PRO A 63 10.73 -2.00 -10.57
CA PRO A 63 11.97 -1.56 -9.94
C PRO A 63 12.16 -2.26 -8.58
N SER A 64 13.42 -2.50 -8.19
CA SER A 64 13.70 -2.81 -6.77
C SER A 64 13.40 -1.59 -5.92
N LEU A 65 12.43 -1.71 -4.98
CA LEU A 65 12.07 -0.59 -4.12
C LEU A 65 13.14 -0.29 -3.05
N GLU A 66 14.05 -1.22 -2.83
CA GLU A 66 15.20 -1.06 -1.95
C GLU A 66 16.32 -0.24 -2.62
N ASP A 67 16.30 -0.13 -3.95
CA ASP A 67 17.27 0.65 -4.73
C ASP A 67 16.69 2.05 -5.05
N PRO A 68 17.21 3.13 -4.44
CA PRO A 68 16.70 4.48 -4.63
C PRO A 68 16.83 4.99 -6.08
N GLU A 69 17.86 4.55 -6.83
CA GLU A 69 18.07 4.99 -8.21
C GLU A 69 17.10 4.31 -9.19
N GLN A 70 16.80 3.03 -9.00
CA GLN A 70 15.78 2.35 -9.78
C GLN A 70 14.40 2.97 -9.54
N VAL A 71 14.08 3.26 -8.28
CA VAL A 71 12.81 3.92 -7.93
C VAL A 71 12.75 5.32 -8.55
N ARG A 72 13.79 6.15 -8.38
CA ARG A 72 13.85 7.49 -8.97
C ARG A 72 13.62 7.43 -10.48
N THR A 73 14.37 6.59 -11.18
CA THR A 73 14.26 6.42 -12.65
C THR A 73 12.86 6.00 -13.08
N ALA A 74 12.23 5.07 -12.33
CA ALA A 74 10.88 4.60 -12.63
C ALA A 74 9.84 5.73 -12.45
N PHE A 75 9.92 6.50 -11.37
CA PHE A 75 8.99 7.59 -11.10
C PHE A 75 9.19 8.77 -12.06
N ASP A 76 10.43 9.10 -12.40
CA ASP A 76 10.74 10.12 -13.42
C ASP A 76 10.15 9.73 -14.78
N ARG A 77 10.25 8.45 -15.16
CA ARG A 77 9.64 7.93 -16.38
C ARG A 77 8.12 8.03 -16.35
N ILE A 78 7.46 7.59 -15.27
CA ILE A 78 6.00 7.69 -15.11
C ILE A 78 5.57 9.15 -15.25
N GLY A 79 6.22 10.05 -14.51
CA GLY A 79 5.89 11.46 -14.53
C GLY A 79 6.10 12.10 -15.90
N ALA A 80 7.14 11.70 -16.66
CA ALA A 80 7.39 12.19 -18.01
C ALA A 80 6.37 11.64 -19.02
N GLU A 81 5.98 10.36 -18.94
CA GLU A 81 5.02 9.72 -19.85
C GLU A 81 3.58 10.23 -19.63
N HIS A 82 3.19 10.47 -18.39
CA HIS A 82 1.82 10.90 -18.05
C HIS A 82 1.70 12.39 -17.73
N GLY A 83 2.81 13.12 -17.64
CA GLY A 83 2.85 14.53 -17.26
C GLY A 83 2.56 14.83 -15.79
N ARG A 84 2.20 13.81 -14.99
CA ARG A 84 1.75 13.95 -13.60
C ARG A 84 1.80 12.65 -12.82
N ILE A 85 1.77 12.76 -11.49
CA ILE A 85 1.48 11.66 -10.55
C ILE A 85 0.54 12.24 -9.50
N ASP A 86 -0.71 11.76 -9.42
CA ASP A 86 -1.72 12.28 -8.50
C ASP A 86 -1.78 11.50 -7.20
N ILE A 87 -1.62 10.16 -7.30
CA ILE A 87 -1.80 9.26 -6.18
C ILE A 87 -0.62 8.30 -6.12
N LEU A 88 -0.05 8.15 -4.92
CA LEU A 88 0.88 7.07 -4.59
C LEU A 88 0.26 6.18 -3.51
N VAL A 89 0.13 4.88 -3.78
CA VAL A 89 -0.20 3.87 -2.77
C VAL A 89 1.04 3.05 -2.45
N ASN A 90 1.65 3.29 -1.32
CA ASN A 90 2.73 2.49 -0.76
C ASN A 90 2.14 1.24 -0.07
N ASN A 91 1.99 0.16 -0.83
CA ASN A 91 1.42 -1.08 -0.33
C ASN A 91 2.41 -2.25 -0.34
N ALA A 92 3.49 -2.17 -1.10
CA ALA A 92 4.52 -3.21 -1.08
C ALA A 92 5.06 -3.43 0.34
N GLY A 93 5.24 -4.70 0.70
CA GLY A 93 5.78 -5.05 2.01
C GLY A 93 5.82 -6.56 2.21
N VAL A 94 6.59 -6.96 3.22
CA VAL A 94 6.71 -8.33 3.70
C VAL A 94 6.33 -8.40 5.17
N SER A 95 5.73 -9.50 5.57
CA SER A 95 5.52 -9.86 6.97
C SER A 95 6.45 -11.00 7.36
N GLU A 96 6.69 -11.15 8.64
CA GLU A 96 7.61 -12.13 9.19
C GLU A 96 7.15 -12.48 10.62
N SER A 97 7.34 -13.71 11.06
CA SER A 97 6.86 -14.23 12.34
C SER A 97 7.87 -15.10 13.08
N THR A 98 9.18 -14.94 12.80
CA THR A 98 10.24 -15.67 13.50
C THR A 98 10.29 -15.25 14.97
N PRO A 99 10.31 -16.20 15.94
CA PRO A 99 10.49 -15.89 17.36
C PRO A 99 11.79 -15.12 17.62
N PHE A 100 11.76 -14.20 18.60
CA PHE A 100 12.88 -13.29 18.88
C PHE A 100 14.22 -14.02 19.15
N GLY A 101 14.20 -15.16 19.82
CA GLY A 101 15.41 -15.96 20.09
C GLY A 101 16.09 -16.55 18.83
N ALA A 102 15.37 -16.62 17.70
CA ALA A 102 15.91 -17.07 16.40
C ALA A 102 15.99 -15.91 15.39
N TYR A 103 15.75 -14.67 15.82
CA TYR A 103 15.70 -13.51 14.92
C TYR A 103 17.11 -13.02 14.60
N THR A 104 17.40 -12.80 13.33
CA THR A 104 18.72 -12.29 12.89
C THR A 104 18.63 -10.82 12.44
N GLY A 105 19.79 -10.14 12.39
CA GLY A 105 19.88 -8.78 11.86
C GLY A 105 19.42 -8.70 10.41
N GLU A 106 19.77 -9.70 9.58
CA GLU A 106 19.39 -9.75 8.17
C GLU A 106 17.87 -9.86 7.98
N LEU A 107 17.17 -10.59 8.85
CA LEU A 107 15.71 -10.65 8.83
C LEU A 107 15.11 -9.30 9.19
N PHE A 108 15.67 -8.61 10.19
CA PHE A 108 15.25 -7.28 10.59
C PHE A 108 15.45 -6.28 9.45
N ASP A 109 16.65 -6.24 8.88
CA ASP A 109 17.01 -5.33 7.79
C ASP A 109 16.13 -5.55 6.56
N ARG A 110 15.91 -6.80 6.14
CA ARG A 110 15.03 -7.14 5.02
C ARG A 110 13.63 -6.56 5.17
N VAL A 111 13.05 -6.64 6.38
CA VAL A 111 11.71 -6.07 6.63
C VAL A 111 11.75 -4.54 6.59
N MET A 112 12.74 -3.94 7.23
CA MET A 112 12.88 -2.48 7.28
C MET A 112 13.21 -1.87 5.92
N ASP A 113 14.07 -2.52 5.15
CA ASP A 113 14.49 -2.05 3.84
C ASP A 113 13.30 -1.98 2.87
N LEU A 114 12.47 -3.01 2.81
CA LEU A 114 11.30 -2.96 1.94
C LEU A 114 10.16 -2.13 2.53
N ASN A 115 9.75 -2.39 3.79
CA ASN A 115 8.52 -1.80 4.34
C ASN A 115 8.67 -0.32 4.68
N VAL A 116 9.88 0.14 5.00
CA VAL A 116 10.13 1.52 5.45
C VAL A 116 10.96 2.29 4.42
N LYS A 117 12.17 1.82 4.07
CA LYS A 117 13.02 2.52 3.11
C LYS A 117 12.41 2.50 1.71
N GLY A 118 11.86 1.37 1.26
CA GLY A 118 11.16 1.29 -0.04
C GLY A 118 10.00 2.27 -0.13
N MET A 119 9.16 2.37 0.92
CA MET A 119 8.10 3.37 1.01
C MET A 119 8.65 4.80 0.93
N PHE A 120 9.73 5.10 1.65
CA PHE A 120 10.40 6.39 1.62
C PHE A 120 10.92 6.73 0.21
N HIS A 121 11.57 5.78 -0.48
CA HIS A 121 12.07 5.99 -1.84
C HIS A 121 10.92 6.31 -2.82
N CYS A 122 9.79 5.59 -2.73
CA CYS A 122 8.62 5.84 -3.57
C CYS A 122 8.02 7.23 -3.29
N ALA A 123 7.90 7.63 -2.02
CA ALA A 123 7.45 8.98 -1.67
C ALA A 123 8.39 10.06 -2.24
N ARG A 124 9.71 9.86 -2.13
CA ARG A 124 10.73 10.73 -2.72
C ARG A 124 10.61 10.85 -4.24
N GLY A 125 10.22 9.77 -4.92
CA GLY A 125 9.99 9.77 -6.36
C GLY A 125 8.71 10.50 -6.77
N ALA A 126 7.62 10.37 -6.01
CA ALA A 126 6.33 10.96 -6.33
C ALA A 126 6.20 12.44 -5.97
N VAL A 127 6.73 12.84 -4.81
CA VAL A 127 6.56 14.20 -4.24
C VAL A 127 6.96 15.32 -5.21
N PRO A 128 8.08 15.27 -5.94
CA PRO A 128 8.43 16.35 -6.89
C PRO A 128 7.38 16.59 -7.97
N TRP A 129 6.69 15.54 -8.42
CA TRP A 129 5.60 15.63 -9.39
C TRP A 129 4.35 16.24 -8.77
N MET A 130 4.00 15.82 -7.55
CA MET A 130 2.87 16.35 -6.79
C MET A 130 3.07 17.84 -6.43
N GLU A 131 4.29 18.24 -6.04
CA GLU A 131 4.62 19.64 -5.74
C GLU A 131 4.47 20.56 -6.96
N ARG A 132 4.90 20.12 -8.15
CA ARG A 132 4.72 20.87 -9.40
C ARG A 132 3.24 21.10 -9.72
N GLN A 133 2.39 20.16 -9.33
CA GLN A 133 0.93 20.22 -9.55
C GLN A 133 0.22 21.05 -8.46
N GLY A 134 0.88 21.33 -7.32
CA GLY A 134 0.26 21.91 -6.14
C GLY A 134 -0.79 21.02 -5.47
N ARG A 135 -0.78 19.69 -5.77
CA ARG A 135 -1.72 18.71 -5.20
C ARG A 135 -1.18 17.29 -5.33
N GLY A 136 -1.61 16.42 -4.45
CA GLY A 136 -1.29 15.00 -4.49
C GLY A 136 -1.85 14.24 -3.31
N VAL A 137 -1.85 12.90 -3.40
CA VAL A 137 -2.27 12.03 -2.31
C VAL A 137 -1.29 10.88 -2.15
N ILE A 138 -0.76 10.71 -0.95
CA ILE A 138 0.07 9.56 -0.57
C ILE A 138 -0.70 8.71 0.42
N LEU A 139 -0.85 7.42 0.14
CA LEU A 139 -1.54 6.46 0.96
C LEU A 139 -0.59 5.33 1.33
N ASN A 140 -0.38 5.12 2.63
CA ASN A 140 0.53 4.11 3.13
C ASN A 140 -0.24 2.92 3.70
N THR A 141 0.21 1.69 3.43
CA THR A 141 -0.36 0.48 4.03
C THR A 141 0.33 0.19 5.36
N SER A 142 -0.36 0.53 6.46
CA SER A 142 0.01 0.15 7.81
C SER A 142 -0.52 -1.26 8.13
N SER A 143 -0.88 -1.53 9.37
CA SER A 143 -1.49 -2.78 9.83
C SER A 143 -2.06 -2.60 11.22
N MET A 144 -2.99 -3.45 11.63
CA MET A 144 -3.47 -3.51 13.02
C MET A 144 -2.33 -3.74 14.02
N VAL A 145 -1.25 -4.45 13.62
CA VAL A 145 -0.09 -4.70 14.48
C VAL A 145 0.71 -3.43 14.80
N SER A 146 0.48 -2.33 14.10
CA SER A 146 1.03 -1.01 14.43
C SER A 146 0.38 -0.35 15.66
N PHE A 147 -0.61 -1.00 16.27
CA PHE A 147 -1.26 -0.53 17.50
C PHE A 147 -1.05 -1.49 18.67
N TYR A 148 -0.88 -2.79 18.37
CA TYR A 148 -0.89 -3.83 19.40
C TYR A 148 0.38 -4.68 19.42
N GLY A 149 1.24 -4.60 18.39
CA GLY A 149 2.33 -5.55 18.19
C GLY A 149 1.84 -6.89 17.66
N GLN A 150 2.67 -7.92 17.76
CA GLN A 150 2.32 -9.31 17.47
C GLN A 150 3.18 -10.26 18.32
N PRO A 151 2.76 -11.54 18.51
CA PRO A 151 3.46 -12.47 19.41
C PRO A 151 4.88 -12.87 18.95
N ALA A 152 5.19 -12.80 17.64
CA ALA A 152 6.48 -13.15 17.08
C ALA A 152 6.74 -12.32 15.81
N GLY A 153 8.03 -12.17 15.39
CA GLY A 153 8.39 -11.37 14.21
C GLY A 153 8.44 -9.87 14.49
N VAL A 154 9.33 -9.44 15.36
CA VAL A 154 9.43 -8.08 15.89
C VAL A 154 9.58 -7.00 14.82
N ALA A 155 10.28 -7.26 13.70
CA ALA A 155 10.53 -6.24 12.67
C ALA A 155 9.26 -5.82 11.94
N TYR A 156 8.31 -6.73 11.73
CA TYR A 156 7.07 -6.38 11.03
C TYR A 156 6.23 -5.33 11.80
N PRO A 157 5.85 -5.51 13.08
CA PRO A 157 5.19 -4.45 13.84
C PRO A 157 6.02 -3.17 13.90
N VAL A 158 7.34 -3.26 14.17
CA VAL A 158 8.23 -2.09 14.19
C VAL A 158 8.14 -1.32 12.88
N SER A 159 8.18 -1.99 11.74
CA SER A 159 8.03 -1.34 10.43
C SER A 159 6.67 -0.65 10.29
N LYS A 160 5.59 -1.24 10.81
CA LYS A 160 4.24 -0.67 10.71
C LYS A 160 4.00 0.50 11.68
N PHE A 161 4.63 0.50 12.86
CA PHE A 161 4.72 1.71 13.70
C PHE A 161 5.51 2.83 12.99
N ALA A 162 6.62 2.48 12.31
CA ALA A 162 7.39 3.45 11.52
C ALA A 162 6.56 4.05 10.38
N VAL A 163 5.72 3.25 9.68
CA VAL A 163 4.76 3.73 8.67
C VAL A 163 3.81 4.77 9.25
N ASN A 164 3.28 4.56 10.46
CA ASN A 164 2.40 5.52 11.12
C ASN A 164 3.13 6.84 11.43
N GLY A 165 4.33 6.76 12.00
CA GLY A 165 5.18 7.92 12.28
C GLY A 165 5.55 8.69 11.00
N PHE A 166 5.93 7.97 9.95
CA PHE A 166 6.22 8.55 8.63
C PHE A 166 4.99 9.26 8.05
N THR A 167 3.82 8.63 8.12
CA THR A 167 2.56 9.22 7.62
C THR A 167 2.25 10.55 8.30
N LEU A 168 2.33 10.59 9.63
CA LEU A 168 2.06 11.80 10.42
C LEU A 168 3.04 12.92 10.13
N SER A 169 4.34 12.60 10.07
CA SER A 169 5.39 13.59 9.83
C SER A 169 5.31 14.16 8.42
N LEU A 170 5.18 13.27 7.43
CA LEU A 170 5.10 13.70 6.03
C LEU A 170 3.82 14.48 5.73
N ALA A 171 2.69 14.13 6.38
CA ALA A 171 1.45 14.89 6.27
C ALA A 171 1.62 16.34 6.72
N ARG A 172 2.32 16.57 7.84
CA ARG A 172 2.59 17.92 8.35
C ARG A 172 3.49 18.74 7.41
N GLU A 173 4.51 18.08 6.85
CA GLU A 173 5.47 18.72 5.96
C GLU A 173 4.85 19.10 4.61
N LEU A 174 4.01 18.21 4.05
CA LEU A 174 3.49 18.35 2.69
C LEU A 174 2.10 19.02 2.60
N ALA A 175 1.37 19.15 3.70
CA ALA A 175 0.05 19.81 3.69
C ALA A 175 0.09 21.24 3.14
N PRO A 176 1.09 22.11 3.47
CA PRO A 176 1.20 23.45 2.88
C PRO A 176 1.41 23.44 1.36
N LYS A 177 1.79 22.31 0.77
CA LYS A 177 2.01 22.11 -0.67
C LYS A 177 0.78 21.48 -1.37
N GLY A 178 -0.34 21.37 -0.64
CA GLY A 178 -1.57 20.76 -1.19
C GLY A 178 -1.53 19.24 -1.29
N ILE A 179 -0.59 18.56 -0.62
CA ILE A 179 -0.43 17.10 -0.67
C ILE A 179 -0.95 16.49 0.64
N ARG A 180 -1.89 15.55 0.52
CA ARG A 180 -2.42 14.79 1.65
C ARG A 180 -1.66 13.47 1.82
N VAL A 181 -1.39 13.10 3.06
CA VAL A 181 -0.72 11.84 3.37
C VAL A 181 -1.52 11.12 4.46
N ASN A 182 -1.99 9.91 4.17
CA ASN A 182 -2.77 9.10 5.10
C ASN A 182 -2.28 7.65 5.08
N ALA A 183 -2.67 6.87 6.06
CA ALA A 183 -2.45 5.43 6.07
C ALA A 183 -3.78 4.67 6.23
N VAL A 184 -3.82 3.47 5.66
CA VAL A 184 -4.83 2.47 5.97
C VAL A 184 -4.15 1.36 6.77
N ALA A 185 -4.77 0.93 7.86
CA ALA A 185 -4.30 -0.14 8.72
C ALA A 185 -5.27 -1.34 8.63
N PRO A 186 -5.01 -2.31 7.72
CA PRO A 186 -5.82 -3.51 7.61
C PRO A 186 -5.68 -4.41 8.84
N GLY A 187 -6.78 -5.13 9.15
CA GLY A 187 -6.77 -6.26 10.05
C GLY A 187 -6.35 -7.56 9.36
N ILE A 188 -7.01 -8.66 9.72
CA ILE A 188 -6.84 -9.95 9.06
C ILE A 188 -7.65 -9.94 7.76
N ILE A 189 -6.96 -9.95 6.62
CA ILE A 189 -7.58 -9.82 5.28
C ILE A 189 -7.35 -11.10 4.47
N GLU A 190 -8.39 -11.58 3.80
CA GLU A 190 -8.35 -12.79 2.98
C GLU A 190 -7.50 -12.58 1.72
N THR A 191 -6.20 -12.78 1.85
CA THR A 191 -5.22 -12.79 0.77
C THR A 191 -4.70 -14.20 0.54
N ASP A 192 -3.96 -14.41 -0.57
CA ASP A 192 -3.30 -15.71 -0.83
C ASP A 192 -2.38 -16.11 0.33
N MET A 193 -1.78 -15.15 1.02
CA MET A 193 -0.95 -15.39 2.20
C MET A 193 -1.77 -15.98 3.35
N LEU A 194 -2.98 -15.46 3.58
CA LEU A 194 -3.86 -15.97 4.64
C LEU A 194 -4.44 -17.34 4.28
N ARG A 195 -4.76 -17.57 3.00
CA ARG A 195 -5.27 -18.88 2.53
C ARG A 195 -4.28 -20.02 2.70
N ALA A 196 -2.98 -19.70 2.79
CA ALA A 196 -1.93 -20.68 3.09
C ALA A 196 -1.82 -21.03 4.58
N VAL A 197 -2.52 -20.30 5.47
CA VAL A 197 -2.52 -20.57 6.91
C VAL A 197 -3.50 -21.71 7.22
N PRO A 198 -3.08 -22.75 7.98
CA PRO A 198 -3.96 -23.83 8.38
C PRO A 198 -5.21 -23.34 9.13
N ARG A 199 -6.35 -23.99 8.89
CA ARG A 199 -7.64 -23.59 9.49
C ARG A 199 -7.61 -23.59 11.02
N GLU A 200 -6.87 -24.50 11.62
CA GLU A 200 -6.70 -24.63 13.07
C GLU A 200 -6.04 -23.38 13.68
N VAL A 201 -5.17 -22.71 12.92
CA VAL A 201 -4.50 -21.46 13.33
C VAL A 201 -5.39 -20.26 13.06
N LEU A 202 -6.09 -20.27 11.95
CA LEU A 202 -6.92 -19.14 11.52
C LEU A 202 -8.22 -19.01 12.34
N ALA A 203 -8.90 -20.11 12.63
CA ALA A 203 -10.20 -20.08 13.29
C ALA A 203 -10.21 -19.38 14.67
N PRO A 204 -9.22 -19.58 15.56
CA PRO A 204 -9.14 -18.82 16.82
C PRO A 204 -8.92 -17.33 16.62
N LEU A 205 -8.17 -16.92 15.59
CA LEU A 205 -7.94 -15.52 15.26
C LEU A 205 -9.21 -14.86 14.71
N GLU A 206 -9.91 -15.58 13.83
CA GLU A 206 -11.18 -15.13 13.25
C GLU A 206 -12.26 -14.95 14.34
N ALA A 207 -12.32 -15.85 15.30
CA ALA A 207 -13.26 -15.79 16.44
C ALA A 207 -13.03 -14.55 17.36
N GLN A 208 -11.84 -13.95 17.30
CA GLN A 208 -11.52 -12.74 18.08
C GLN A 208 -11.88 -11.44 17.32
N ILE A 209 -12.33 -11.53 16.06
CA ILE A 209 -12.76 -10.36 15.30
C ILE A 209 -14.21 -10.05 15.66
N PRO A 210 -14.53 -8.89 16.27
CA PRO A 210 -15.91 -8.55 16.65
C PRO A 210 -16.92 -8.56 15.50
N LEU A 211 -16.50 -8.27 14.24
CA LEU A 211 -17.36 -8.42 13.06
C LEU A 211 -17.56 -9.89 12.63
N GLY A 212 -16.95 -10.87 13.32
CA GLY A 212 -17.17 -12.30 13.13
C GLY A 212 -16.60 -12.90 11.83
N ARG A 213 -15.75 -12.19 11.12
CA ARG A 213 -15.14 -12.65 9.87
C ARG A 213 -13.83 -11.91 9.56
N VAL A 214 -13.01 -12.52 8.73
CA VAL A 214 -11.88 -11.83 8.09
C VAL A 214 -12.40 -10.80 7.07
N GLY A 215 -11.61 -9.74 6.87
CA GLY A 215 -11.90 -8.72 5.86
C GLY A 215 -11.55 -9.21 4.44
N GLN A 216 -12.14 -8.58 3.44
CA GLN A 216 -11.83 -8.82 2.03
C GLN A 216 -10.87 -7.76 1.50
N PRO A 217 -9.95 -8.08 0.56
CA PRO A 217 -9.07 -7.09 -0.06
C PRO A 217 -9.81 -5.89 -0.65
N GLY A 218 -11.03 -6.11 -1.18
CA GLY A 218 -11.88 -5.05 -1.71
C GLY A 218 -12.32 -4.03 -0.64
N GLU A 219 -12.54 -4.45 0.60
CA GLU A 219 -12.94 -3.54 1.68
C GLU A 219 -11.80 -2.57 2.04
N VAL A 220 -10.54 -3.03 1.98
CA VAL A 220 -9.37 -2.17 2.14
C VAL A 220 -9.19 -1.25 0.92
N ALA A 221 -9.44 -1.76 -0.28
CA ALA A 221 -9.36 -0.99 -1.52
C ALA A 221 -10.35 0.19 -1.54
N GLU A 222 -11.58 0.00 -1.03
CA GLU A 222 -12.56 1.08 -0.92
C GLU A 222 -12.10 2.19 0.05
N ALA A 223 -11.40 1.84 1.12
CA ALA A 223 -10.80 2.84 2.01
C ALA A 223 -9.71 3.66 1.28
N PHE A 224 -8.90 3.02 0.44
CA PHE A 224 -7.94 3.74 -0.40
C PHE A 224 -8.62 4.65 -1.41
N VAL A 225 -9.69 4.19 -2.09
CA VAL A 225 -10.48 5.02 -3.02
C VAL A 225 -11.06 6.24 -2.29
N PHE A 226 -11.65 6.05 -1.12
CA PHE A 226 -12.19 7.16 -0.32
C PHE A 226 -11.11 8.18 0.02
N LEU A 227 -9.99 7.73 0.60
CA LEU A 227 -8.89 8.61 1.02
C LEU A 227 -8.19 9.28 -0.18
N ALA A 228 -8.17 8.66 -1.35
CA ALA A 228 -7.63 9.24 -2.57
C ALA A 228 -8.53 10.35 -3.14
N SER A 229 -9.84 10.25 -2.96
CA SER A 229 -10.85 11.11 -3.58
C SER A 229 -10.99 12.48 -2.91
N GLU A 230 -11.71 13.40 -3.59
CA GLU A 230 -12.10 14.71 -3.06
C GLU A 230 -13.02 14.61 -1.83
N GLN A 231 -13.70 13.48 -1.62
CA GLN A 231 -14.50 13.24 -0.41
C GLN A 231 -13.65 13.27 0.88
N ALA A 232 -12.33 13.02 0.76
CA ALA A 232 -11.37 13.10 1.84
C ALA A 232 -10.48 14.37 1.79
N SER A 233 -10.93 15.43 1.12
CA SER A 233 -10.13 16.65 0.88
C SER A 233 -9.63 17.32 2.17
N TYR A 234 -10.31 17.16 3.29
CA TYR A 234 -9.90 17.71 4.59
C TYR A 234 -9.30 16.65 5.54
N ILE A 235 -8.94 15.46 4.99
CA ILE A 235 -8.35 14.36 5.76
C ILE A 235 -6.88 14.19 5.37
N THR A 236 -5.97 14.47 6.32
CA THR A 236 -4.54 14.23 6.19
C THR A 236 -3.94 13.86 7.56
N GLY A 237 -2.95 12.98 7.59
CA GLY A 237 -2.30 12.48 8.81
C GLY A 237 -3.10 11.40 9.56
N VAL A 238 -4.18 10.84 8.98
CA VAL A 238 -4.95 9.79 9.64
C VAL A 238 -4.36 8.40 9.37
N VAL A 239 -4.49 7.52 10.36
CA VAL A 239 -4.31 6.07 10.19
C VAL A 239 -5.69 5.43 10.32
N LEU A 240 -6.32 5.15 9.19
CA LEU A 240 -7.67 4.58 9.11
C LEU A 240 -7.62 3.06 9.29
N ARG A 241 -8.23 2.57 10.34
CA ARG A 241 -8.33 1.12 10.59
C ARG A 241 -9.44 0.51 9.74
N VAL A 242 -9.11 -0.60 9.07
CA VAL A 242 -10.04 -1.45 8.29
C VAL A 242 -9.82 -2.89 8.78
N ASP A 243 -10.28 -3.19 9.97
CA ASP A 243 -9.86 -4.37 10.72
C ASP A 243 -10.99 -5.13 11.45
N GLY A 244 -12.24 -4.72 11.27
CA GLY A 244 -13.37 -5.35 11.97
C GLY A 244 -13.27 -5.28 13.51
N LEU A 245 -12.44 -4.37 14.04
CA LEU A 245 -12.06 -4.25 15.43
C LEU A 245 -11.23 -5.44 15.95
N ALA A 246 -10.55 -6.16 15.05
CA ALA A 246 -9.62 -7.22 15.44
C ALA A 246 -8.53 -6.68 16.37
N ARG A 247 -8.16 -7.50 17.34
CA ARG A 247 -7.00 -7.25 18.22
C ARG A 247 -6.03 -8.42 18.05
N ALA A 248 -4.78 -8.09 17.82
CA ALA A 248 -3.73 -9.11 17.76
C ALA A 248 -3.29 -9.51 19.17
#